data_74610133b99ce1a91efd164e49d473d4
#
_entry.id   74610133b99ce1a91efd164e49d473d4
#
_cell.length_a   1.000
_cell.length_b   1.000
_cell.length_c   1.000
_cell.angle_alpha   90.00
_cell.angle_beta   90.00
_cell.angle_gamma   90.00
#
_symmetry.space_group_name_H-M   'P 1'
#
loop_
_entity.id
_entity.type
_entity.pdbx_description
1 polymer ?
#
loop_
_entity_poly.entity_id
_entity_poly.type
_entity_poly.pdbx_seq_one_letter_code
_entity_poly.pdbx_strand_id
1 'polypeptide(L)'
;MIAKKRRTVVRKFYKVAQFLYFCGIQLQKYIFLKKILLLSDTHSYIDDRILEYAKNADEIWHAGDFGNLEVIDELKKVGKLRGVFGNIDDAKIRAEFPEIAIFECEKVKIFMIHIGGYPHKYAPRVKEKLKEEKPQIFISGHSHILKVMYDKELEILHLNPGAAGKHGWHKMRTMLRFEINGEKIENLEVIELGLK
;
A
#
# COMPACT_ATOMS: atom_id res chain seq x y z
N MET A 1 -28.85 -9.73 22.49
CA MET A 1 -27.64 -10.27 23.16
C MET A 1 -26.33 -9.63 22.70
N ILE A 2 -26.21 -9.14 21.48
CA ILE A 2 -24.99 -8.53 20.90
C ILE A 2 -24.65 -7.13 21.48
N ALA A 3 -25.64 -6.31 21.82
CA ALA A 3 -25.43 -4.95 22.36
C ALA A 3 -24.84 -4.93 23.79
N LYS A 4 -25.10 -5.97 24.61
CA LYS A 4 -24.53 -6.09 25.95
C LYS A 4 -23.03 -6.44 25.92
N LYS A 5 -22.57 -7.26 24.96
CA LYS A 5 -21.15 -7.62 24.79
C LYS A 5 -20.28 -6.43 24.35
N ARG A 6 -20.80 -5.55 23.46
CA ARG A 6 -20.06 -4.35 23.03
C ARG A 6 -19.85 -3.34 24.17
N ARG A 7 -20.83 -3.12 25.05
CA ARG A 7 -20.69 -2.22 26.21
C ARG A 7 -19.66 -2.73 27.24
N THR A 8 -19.51 -4.03 27.38
CA THR A 8 -18.54 -4.62 28.33
C THR A 8 -17.10 -4.50 27.82
N VAL A 9 -16.88 -4.65 26.52
CA VAL A 9 -15.55 -4.48 25.90
C VAL A 9 -15.11 -3.02 26.00
N VAL A 10 -15.95 -2.07 25.63
CA VAL A 10 -15.64 -0.62 25.70
C VAL A 10 -15.35 -0.19 27.15
N ARG A 11 -16.11 -0.67 28.15
CA ARG A 11 -15.83 -0.40 29.57
C ARG A 11 -14.51 -1.00 30.07
N LYS A 12 -14.10 -2.18 29.58
CA LYS A 12 -12.79 -2.74 29.90
C LYS A 12 -11.65 -1.91 29.31
N PHE A 13 -11.80 -1.46 28.08
CA PHE A 13 -10.81 -0.55 27.46
C PHE A 13 -10.69 0.79 28.20
N TYR A 14 -11.79 1.39 28.63
CA TYR A 14 -11.77 2.63 29.41
C TYR A 14 -11.07 2.46 30.76
N LYS A 15 -11.29 1.34 31.46
CA LYS A 15 -10.61 1.07 32.74
C LYS A 15 -9.12 0.82 32.59
N VAL A 16 -8.71 0.12 31.54
CA VAL A 16 -7.28 -0.09 31.21
C VAL A 16 -6.63 1.23 30.81
N ALA A 17 -7.28 2.07 30.02
CA ALA A 17 -6.81 3.39 29.65
C ALA A 17 -6.63 4.31 30.86
N GLN A 18 -7.60 4.34 31.78
CA GLN A 18 -7.49 5.10 33.04
C GLN A 18 -6.37 4.59 33.97
N PHE A 19 -6.18 3.27 34.06
CA PHE A 19 -5.10 2.68 34.86
C PHE A 19 -3.72 3.03 34.30
N LEU A 20 -3.56 2.98 32.97
CA LEU A 20 -2.31 3.34 32.29
C LEU A 20 -2.01 4.86 32.41
N TYR A 21 -3.03 5.71 32.37
CA TYR A 21 -2.90 7.14 32.61
C TYR A 21 -2.43 7.45 34.04
N PHE A 22 -2.94 6.72 35.04
CA PHE A 22 -2.55 6.84 36.46
C PHE A 22 -1.13 6.35 36.73
N CYS A 23 -0.62 5.41 35.94
CA CYS A 23 0.75 4.87 36.06
C CYS A 23 1.80 5.72 35.32
N GLY A 24 1.44 6.90 34.77
CA GLY A 24 2.39 7.75 34.04
C GLY A 24 2.90 7.15 32.73
N ILE A 25 2.30 6.04 32.29
CA ILE A 25 2.58 5.47 30.98
C ILE A 25 1.82 6.31 29.96
N GLN A 26 2.53 7.19 29.27
CA GLN A 26 1.96 7.97 28.19
C GLN A 26 1.30 7.03 27.19
N LEU A 27 -0.04 7.04 27.13
CA LEU A 27 -0.88 6.34 26.16
C LEU A 27 -0.55 6.72 24.70
N GLN A 28 0.31 7.70 24.51
CA GLN A 28 0.76 8.20 23.22
C GLN A 28 1.62 7.20 22.41
N LYS A 29 1.93 6.03 22.97
CA LYS A 29 2.77 5.00 22.33
C LYS A 29 2.01 3.79 21.75
N TYR A 30 0.68 3.75 21.87
CA TYR A 30 -0.16 2.88 21.06
C TYR A 30 -0.58 3.61 19.77
N ILE A 31 0.41 4.19 19.11
CA ILE A 31 0.25 4.75 17.79
C ILE A 31 0.03 3.57 16.86
N PHE A 32 -0.99 3.66 16.06
CA PHE A 32 -1.49 2.69 15.10
C PHE A 32 -0.43 2.44 14.02
N LEU A 33 0.55 1.63 14.33
CA LEU A 33 1.51 1.13 13.35
C LEU A 33 0.72 0.40 12.27
N LYS A 34 0.72 0.94 11.06
CA LYS A 34 0.08 0.32 9.90
C LYS A 34 1.12 -0.42 9.09
N LYS A 35 0.96 -1.73 9.00
CA LYS A 35 1.78 -2.60 8.14
C LYS A 35 1.20 -2.59 6.72
N ILE A 36 2.00 -2.19 5.77
CA ILE A 36 1.61 -2.07 4.37
C ILE A 36 2.35 -3.10 3.54
N LEU A 37 1.61 -3.84 2.71
CA LEU A 37 2.16 -4.59 1.60
C LEU A 37 1.86 -3.83 0.30
N LEU A 38 2.90 -3.49 -0.45
CA LEU A 38 2.79 -2.83 -1.75
C LEU A 38 3.25 -3.78 -2.85
N LEU A 39 2.36 -4.03 -3.82
CA LEU A 39 2.63 -4.85 -5.00
C LEU A 39 2.07 -4.19 -6.26
N SER A 40 2.49 -4.69 -7.42
CA SER A 40 2.05 -4.22 -8.74
C SER A 40 2.25 -5.31 -9.79
N ASP A 41 1.65 -5.11 -10.97
CA ASP A 41 1.98 -5.88 -12.18
C ASP A 41 1.86 -7.40 -11.94
N THR A 42 0.72 -7.81 -11.36
CA THR A 42 0.39 -9.21 -11.12
C THR A 42 0.03 -9.95 -12.40
N HIS A 43 -0.55 -9.26 -13.41
CA HIS A 43 -0.90 -9.82 -14.72
C HIS A 43 -1.62 -11.17 -14.60
N SER A 44 -2.72 -11.20 -13.84
CA SER A 44 -3.54 -12.39 -13.59
C SER A 44 -2.84 -13.51 -12.81
N TYR A 45 -1.71 -13.21 -12.17
CA TYR A 45 -0.96 -14.18 -11.38
C TYR A 45 -1.03 -13.86 -9.90
N ILE A 46 -1.42 -14.86 -9.11
CA ILE A 46 -1.40 -14.83 -7.65
C ILE A 46 -0.98 -16.20 -7.14
N ASP A 47 -0.20 -16.24 -6.06
CA ASP A 47 0.24 -17.50 -5.42
C ASP A 47 0.17 -17.39 -3.89
N ASP A 48 0.32 -18.54 -3.24
CA ASP A 48 0.27 -18.63 -1.77
C ASP A 48 1.30 -17.75 -1.10
N ARG A 49 2.45 -17.51 -1.73
CA ARG A 49 3.51 -16.68 -1.16
C ARG A 49 3.11 -15.21 -1.12
N ILE A 50 2.46 -14.69 -2.18
CA ILE A 50 1.88 -13.34 -2.18
C ILE A 50 0.82 -13.24 -1.08
N LEU A 51 -0.08 -14.23 -1.00
CA LEU A 51 -1.18 -14.25 -0.03
C LEU A 51 -0.68 -14.36 1.42
N GLU A 52 0.41 -15.08 1.68
CA GLU A 52 1.02 -15.16 3.00
C GLU A 52 1.52 -13.79 3.49
N TYR A 53 2.21 -13.04 2.65
CA TYR A 53 2.60 -11.66 2.97
C TYR A 53 1.38 -10.75 3.13
N ALA A 54 0.37 -10.90 2.28
CA ALA A 54 -0.85 -10.10 2.32
C ALA A 54 -1.64 -10.29 3.62
N LYS A 55 -1.73 -11.51 4.16
CA LYS A 55 -2.38 -11.83 5.45
C LYS A 55 -1.71 -11.14 6.64
N ASN A 56 -0.43 -10.82 6.53
CA ASN A 56 0.36 -10.20 7.60
C ASN A 56 0.39 -8.67 7.51
N ALA A 57 -0.32 -8.07 6.54
CA ALA A 57 -0.44 -6.61 6.35
C ALA A 57 -1.79 -6.11 6.88
N ASP A 58 -1.83 -4.88 7.38
CA ASP A 58 -3.08 -4.19 7.74
C ASP A 58 -3.79 -3.64 6.49
N GLU A 59 -3.01 -3.23 5.48
CA GLU A 59 -3.50 -2.81 4.18
C GLU A 59 -2.62 -3.36 3.06
N ILE A 60 -3.26 -3.75 1.97
CA ILE A 60 -2.63 -4.20 0.73
C ILE A 60 -2.84 -3.10 -0.31
N TRP A 61 -1.73 -2.60 -0.88
CA TRP A 61 -1.78 -1.58 -1.92
C TRP A 61 -1.29 -2.14 -3.24
N HIS A 62 -2.12 -2.02 -4.29
CA HIS A 62 -1.80 -2.54 -5.62
C HIS A 62 -1.69 -1.41 -6.64
N ALA A 63 -0.51 -1.25 -7.24
CA ALA A 63 -0.21 -0.13 -8.15
C ALA A 63 -0.56 -0.42 -9.63
N GLY A 64 -1.59 -1.25 -9.88
CA GLY A 64 -2.17 -1.49 -11.20
C GLY A 64 -1.66 -2.73 -11.93
N ASP A 65 -2.28 -3.01 -13.07
CA ASP A 65 -2.08 -4.23 -13.87
C ASP A 65 -2.40 -5.51 -13.05
N PHE A 66 -3.61 -5.54 -12.50
CA PHE A 66 -4.17 -6.74 -11.83
C PHE A 66 -4.29 -7.90 -12.83
N GLY A 67 -4.86 -7.63 -14.01
CA GLY A 67 -5.06 -8.57 -15.09
C GLY A 67 -6.41 -9.26 -15.07
N ASN A 68 -6.90 -9.73 -13.91
CA ASN A 68 -8.22 -10.32 -13.76
C ASN A 68 -8.82 -10.09 -12.37
N LEU A 69 -10.13 -10.38 -12.23
CA LEU A 69 -10.85 -10.23 -10.96
C LEU A 69 -10.41 -11.24 -9.90
N GLU A 70 -9.89 -12.40 -10.28
CA GLU A 70 -9.45 -13.43 -9.35
C GLU A 70 -8.34 -12.91 -8.41
N VAL A 71 -7.37 -12.15 -8.94
CA VAL A 71 -6.32 -11.51 -8.14
C VAL A 71 -6.92 -10.57 -7.10
N ILE A 72 -7.91 -9.77 -7.52
CA ILE A 72 -8.59 -8.82 -6.64
C ILE A 72 -9.35 -9.54 -5.53
N ASP A 73 -10.11 -10.58 -5.90
CA ASP A 73 -10.92 -11.35 -4.97
C ASP A 73 -10.06 -12.06 -3.94
N GLU A 74 -8.94 -12.68 -4.36
CA GLU A 74 -8.02 -13.36 -3.44
C GLU A 74 -7.35 -12.36 -2.47
N LEU A 75 -6.91 -11.20 -2.96
CA LEU A 75 -6.33 -10.17 -2.09
C LEU A 75 -7.37 -9.60 -1.10
N LYS A 76 -8.62 -9.37 -1.54
CA LYS A 76 -9.70 -8.89 -0.67
C LYS A 76 -10.12 -9.89 0.41
N LYS A 77 -10.01 -11.20 0.15
CA LYS A 77 -10.29 -12.23 1.16
C LYS A 77 -9.33 -12.16 2.34
N VAL A 78 -8.11 -11.70 2.11
CA VAL A 78 -7.05 -11.73 3.13
C VAL A 78 -6.76 -10.38 3.78
N GLY A 79 -7.17 -9.26 3.18
CA GLY A 79 -6.90 -7.95 3.75
C GLY A 79 -7.67 -6.79 3.09
N LYS A 80 -7.46 -5.59 3.62
CA LYS A 80 -8.02 -4.36 3.06
C LYS A 80 -7.21 -3.96 1.82
N LEU A 81 -7.81 -4.10 0.64
CA LEU A 81 -7.19 -3.75 -0.63
C LEU A 81 -7.48 -2.31 -1.01
N ARG A 82 -6.44 -1.55 -1.36
CA ARG A 82 -6.49 -0.29 -2.10
C ARG A 82 -5.71 -0.44 -3.39
N GLY A 83 -6.07 0.27 -4.45
CA GLY A 83 -5.32 0.20 -5.69
C GLY A 83 -5.73 1.23 -6.71
N VAL A 84 -5.03 1.17 -7.83
CA VAL A 84 -5.35 1.87 -9.07
C VAL A 84 -5.41 0.86 -10.20
N PHE A 85 -6.16 1.13 -11.26
CA PHE A 85 -6.06 0.27 -12.43
C PHE A 85 -4.80 0.57 -13.25
N GLY A 86 -4.34 -0.43 -13.99
CA GLY A 86 -3.25 -0.30 -14.96
C GLY A 86 -3.74 -0.31 -16.42
N ASN A 87 -2.79 -0.31 -17.34
CA ASN A 87 -3.13 -0.21 -18.78
C ASN A 87 -3.74 -1.50 -19.35
N ILE A 88 -3.45 -2.67 -18.77
CA ILE A 88 -4.01 -3.94 -19.22
C ILE A 88 -5.35 -4.28 -18.57
N ASP A 89 -5.72 -3.56 -17.51
CA ASP A 89 -6.93 -3.84 -16.75
C ASP A 89 -8.18 -3.49 -17.56
N ASP A 90 -9.16 -4.40 -17.54
CA ASP A 90 -10.40 -4.31 -18.30
C ASP A 90 -11.41 -3.33 -17.68
N ALA A 91 -12.56 -3.15 -18.33
CA ALA A 91 -13.60 -2.25 -17.89
C ALA A 91 -14.17 -2.59 -16.49
N LYS A 92 -14.16 -3.87 -16.08
CA LYS A 92 -14.66 -4.28 -14.76
C LYS A 92 -13.71 -3.82 -13.66
N ILE A 93 -12.41 -4.02 -13.87
CA ILE A 93 -11.36 -3.58 -12.92
C ILE A 93 -11.33 -2.05 -12.84
N ARG A 94 -11.44 -1.35 -13.99
CA ARG A 94 -11.50 0.12 -14.05
C ARG A 94 -12.75 0.72 -13.40
N ALA A 95 -13.85 -0.03 -13.33
CA ALA A 95 -15.02 0.39 -12.59
C ALA A 95 -14.84 0.29 -11.07
N GLU A 96 -13.94 -0.56 -10.61
CA GLU A 96 -13.68 -0.81 -9.20
C GLU A 96 -12.55 0.06 -8.63
N PHE A 97 -11.51 0.31 -9.42
CA PHE A 97 -10.35 1.09 -9.02
C PHE A 97 -10.21 2.36 -9.86
N PRO A 98 -9.80 3.50 -9.26
CA PRO A 98 -9.52 4.73 -10.00
C PRO A 98 -8.22 4.64 -10.79
N GLU A 99 -8.01 5.55 -11.76
CA GLU A 99 -6.72 5.77 -12.42
C GLU A 99 -5.67 6.33 -11.46
N ILE A 100 -6.10 7.27 -10.62
CA ILE A 100 -5.27 7.93 -9.60
C ILE A 100 -5.97 7.77 -8.26
N ALA A 101 -5.26 7.26 -7.28
CA ALA A 101 -5.71 7.22 -5.89
C ALA A 101 -4.88 8.19 -5.04
N ILE A 102 -5.58 9.13 -4.38
CA ILE A 102 -5.00 10.04 -3.40
C ILE A 102 -5.69 9.77 -2.09
N PHE A 103 -4.93 9.41 -1.07
CA PHE A 103 -5.49 9.08 0.23
C PHE A 103 -4.48 9.29 1.36
N GLU A 104 -4.98 9.29 2.57
CA GLU A 104 -4.15 9.31 3.77
C GLU A 104 -4.13 7.94 4.43
N CYS A 105 -2.95 7.55 4.90
CA CYS A 105 -2.76 6.44 5.82
C CYS A 105 -2.02 6.99 7.05
N GLU A 106 -2.67 6.94 8.21
CA GLU A 106 -2.28 7.70 9.39
C GLU A 106 -2.17 9.21 9.04
N LYS A 107 -0.98 9.78 9.11
CA LYS A 107 -0.71 11.18 8.74
C LYS A 107 0.15 11.31 7.47
N VAL A 108 0.30 10.22 6.73
CA VAL A 108 1.05 10.20 5.47
C VAL A 108 0.08 10.30 4.31
N LYS A 109 0.25 11.28 3.43
CA LYS A 109 -0.50 11.43 2.18
C LYS A 109 0.18 10.64 1.07
N ILE A 110 -0.59 9.81 0.40
CA ILE A 110 -0.16 8.93 -0.67
C ILE A 110 -0.78 9.39 -1.99
N PHE A 111 0.04 9.42 -3.04
CA PHE A 111 -0.39 9.55 -4.42
C PHE A 111 0.02 8.28 -5.17
N MET A 112 -0.96 7.57 -5.72
CA MET A 112 -0.73 6.32 -6.47
C MET A 112 -1.31 6.43 -7.87
N ILE A 113 -0.54 6.03 -8.87
CA ILE A 113 -0.92 5.91 -10.27
C ILE A 113 -0.08 4.81 -10.93
N HIS A 114 -0.67 4.02 -11.83
CA HIS A 114 0.08 2.94 -12.47
C HIS A 114 1.22 3.45 -13.36
N ILE A 115 0.92 4.29 -14.35
CA ILE A 115 1.92 4.88 -15.27
C ILE A 115 2.33 6.26 -14.76
N GLY A 116 3.24 6.30 -13.79
CA GLY A 116 3.66 7.54 -13.15
C GLY A 116 5.08 8.01 -13.47
N GLY A 117 5.91 7.12 -13.99
CA GLY A 117 7.35 7.37 -14.11
C GLY A 117 8.05 7.34 -12.74
N TYR A 118 9.11 8.11 -12.60
CA TYR A 118 9.93 8.18 -11.39
C TYR A 118 10.65 9.53 -11.29
N PRO A 119 11.28 9.89 -10.17
CA PRO A 119 12.02 11.13 -10.01
C PRO A 119 12.94 11.43 -11.19
N HIS A 120 12.86 12.65 -11.70
CA HIS A 120 13.52 13.19 -12.90
C HIS A 120 12.98 12.68 -14.25
N LYS A 121 12.11 11.65 -14.27
CA LYS A 121 11.48 11.11 -15.48
C LYS A 121 10.00 10.78 -15.21
N TYR A 122 9.26 11.76 -14.72
CA TYR A 122 7.82 11.63 -14.50
C TYR A 122 7.07 11.49 -15.81
N ALA A 123 5.97 10.75 -15.79
CA ALA A 123 5.02 10.74 -16.90
C ALA A 123 4.38 12.15 -17.09
N PRO A 124 3.90 12.47 -18.30
CA PRO A 124 3.26 13.76 -18.54
C PRO A 124 2.18 14.10 -17.50
N ARG A 125 2.14 15.34 -17.05
CA ARG A 125 1.20 15.87 -16.04
C ARG A 125 1.30 15.30 -14.62
N VAL A 126 2.11 14.24 -14.40
CA VAL A 126 2.27 13.66 -13.07
C VAL A 126 3.06 14.60 -12.16
N LYS A 127 4.12 15.22 -12.68
CA LYS A 127 4.94 16.17 -11.89
C LYS A 127 4.13 17.36 -11.37
N GLU A 128 3.24 17.91 -12.22
CA GLU A 128 2.35 19.01 -11.85
C GLU A 128 1.39 18.60 -10.74
N LYS A 129 0.76 17.41 -10.88
CA LYS A 129 -0.12 16.87 -9.86
C LYS A 129 0.61 16.61 -8.53
N LEU A 130 1.82 16.10 -8.57
CA LEU A 130 2.64 15.89 -7.37
C LEU A 130 2.98 17.22 -6.67
N LYS A 131 3.24 18.29 -7.43
CA LYS A 131 3.45 19.64 -6.88
C LYS A 131 2.19 20.23 -6.23
N GLU A 132 1.04 19.97 -6.81
CA GLU A 132 -0.27 20.41 -6.30
C GLU A 132 -0.64 19.64 -5.02
N GLU A 133 -0.58 18.31 -5.07
CA GLU A 133 -1.04 17.41 -4.01
C GLU A 133 -0.05 17.29 -2.84
N LYS A 134 1.25 17.48 -3.10
CA LYS A 134 2.34 17.38 -2.11
C LYS A 134 2.27 16.11 -1.26
N PRO A 135 2.20 14.92 -1.85
CA PRO A 135 2.19 13.68 -1.09
C PRO A 135 3.56 13.41 -0.47
N GLN A 136 3.61 12.70 0.63
CA GLN A 136 4.87 12.19 1.19
C GLN A 136 5.34 10.91 0.46
N ILE A 137 4.39 10.11 -0.06
CA ILE A 137 4.69 8.91 -0.85
C ILE A 137 4.06 9.04 -2.24
N PHE A 138 4.86 8.81 -3.27
CA PHE A 138 4.44 8.62 -4.64
C PHE A 138 4.65 7.17 -5.07
N ILE A 139 3.60 6.49 -5.50
CA ILE A 139 3.63 5.08 -5.91
C ILE A 139 3.34 4.98 -7.40
N SER A 140 4.18 4.21 -8.11
CA SER A 140 3.93 3.81 -9.50
C SER A 140 4.24 2.34 -9.73
N GLY A 141 3.75 1.78 -10.84
CA GLY A 141 4.03 0.42 -11.31
C GLY A 141 4.59 0.42 -12.73
N HIS A 142 4.02 -0.42 -13.62
CA HIS A 142 4.18 -0.47 -15.07
C HIS A 142 5.57 -0.86 -15.59
N SER A 143 6.63 -0.33 -15.03
CA SER A 143 8.00 -0.60 -15.51
C SER A 143 8.51 -1.99 -15.17
N HIS A 144 7.87 -2.69 -14.25
CA HIS A 144 8.30 -3.95 -13.63
C HIS A 144 9.67 -3.86 -12.96
N ILE A 145 10.17 -2.65 -12.74
CA ILE A 145 11.50 -2.41 -12.15
C ILE A 145 11.31 -1.90 -10.73
N LEU A 146 11.78 -2.70 -9.76
CA LEU A 146 11.86 -2.27 -8.38
C LEU A 146 12.66 -0.98 -8.27
N LYS A 147 12.05 0.04 -7.68
CA LYS A 147 12.70 1.34 -7.49
C LYS A 147 12.20 2.03 -6.21
N VAL A 148 13.14 2.37 -5.35
CA VAL A 148 12.92 3.20 -4.17
C VAL A 148 13.84 4.40 -4.28
N MET A 149 13.26 5.61 -4.39
CA MET A 149 14.03 6.84 -4.59
C MET A 149 13.39 7.99 -3.80
N TYR A 150 14.22 8.85 -3.21
CA TYR A 150 13.76 10.11 -2.65
C TYR A 150 13.98 11.24 -3.64
N ASP A 151 12.90 11.93 -4.02
CA ASP A 151 12.97 13.14 -4.82
C ASP A 151 13.20 14.34 -3.92
N LYS A 152 14.43 14.90 -3.98
CA LYS A 152 14.80 16.06 -3.17
C LYS A 152 14.13 17.37 -3.61
N GLU A 153 13.73 17.46 -4.90
CA GLU A 153 13.05 18.66 -5.43
C GLU A 153 11.62 18.76 -4.91
N LEU A 154 10.93 17.63 -4.85
CA LEU A 154 9.53 17.55 -4.44
C LEU A 154 9.35 17.10 -2.98
N GLU A 155 10.43 16.66 -2.32
CA GLU A 155 10.43 16.08 -0.96
C GLU A 155 9.51 14.86 -0.83
N ILE A 156 9.51 13.99 -1.86
CA ILE A 156 8.62 12.83 -1.98
C ILE A 156 9.43 11.53 -2.00
N LEU A 157 9.01 10.52 -1.24
CA LEU A 157 9.49 9.16 -1.38
C LEU A 157 8.76 8.46 -2.52
N HIS A 158 9.48 8.13 -3.59
CA HIS A 158 8.95 7.33 -4.70
C HIS A 158 9.15 5.85 -4.44
N LEU A 159 8.08 5.06 -4.63
CA LEU A 159 8.06 3.61 -4.50
C LEU A 159 7.50 2.97 -5.78
N ASN A 160 8.27 2.07 -6.39
CA ASN A 160 7.79 1.12 -7.38
C ASN A 160 8.17 -0.28 -6.89
N PRO A 161 7.19 -1.17 -6.60
CA PRO A 161 7.48 -2.48 -6.01
C PRO A 161 8.09 -3.48 -7.00
N GLY A 162 8.25 -3.11 -8.27
CA GLY A 162 8.54 -4.06 -9.34
C GLY A 162 7.29 -4.86 -9.71
N ALA A 163 7.46 -6.03 -10.30
CA ALA A 163 6.35 -6.89 -10.69
C ALA A 163 6.24 -8.11 -9.75
N ALA A 164 5.04 -8.32 -9.20
CA ALA A 164 4.72 -9.51 -8.40
C ALA A 164 4.32 -10.71 -9.26
N GLY A 165 3.85 -10.46 -10.49
CA GLY A 165 3.47 -11.50 -11.46
C GLY A 165 4.64 -12.09 -12.23
N LYS A 166 4.31 -12.95 -13.20
CA LYS A 166 5.29 -13.64 -14.05
C LYS A 166 5.41 -13.07 -15.46
N HIS A 167 4.59 -12.09 -15.82
CA HIS A 167 4.62 -11.46 -17.15
C HIS A 167 5.64 -10.32 -17.20
N GLY A 168 6.36 -10.16 -18.32
CA GLY A 168 7.30 -9.06 -18.57
C GLY A 168 8.76 -9.48 -18.64
N TRP A 169 9.67 -8.49 -18.66
CA TRP A 169 11.11 -8.69 -18.86
C TRP A 169 11.92 -8.84 -17.57
N HIS A 170 11.31 -8.58 -16.41
CA HIS A 170 11.98 -8.77 -15.13
C HIS A 170 12.32 -10.23 -14.87
N LYS A 171 13.41 -10.48 -14.16
CA LYS A 171 13.85 -11.83 -13.79
C LYS A 171 13.37 -12.22 -12.41
N MET A 172 13.44 -11.27 -11.48
CA MET A 172 13.04 -11.44 -10.08
C MET A 172 11.67 -10.79 -9.85
N ARG A 173 10.75 -11.54 -9.27
CA ARG A 173 9.46 -11.05 -8.81
C ARG A 173 9.65 -10.37 -7.47
N THR A 174 9.07 -9.17 -7.29
CA THR A 174 9.26 -8.37 -6.08
C THR A 174 7.99 -7.73 -5.58
N MET A 175 7.97 -7.42 -4.30
CA MET A 175 7.02 -6.57 -3.60
C MET A 175 7.78 -5.69 -2.60
N LEU A 176 7.12 -4.70 -2.03
CA LEU A 176 7.62 -3.92 -0.90
C LEU A 176 6.73 -4.13 0.32
N ARG A 177 7.33 -4.14 1.50
CA ARG A 177 6.59 -3.98 2.76
C ARG A 177 7.21 -2.84 3.56
N PHE A 178 6.39 -2.14 4.31
CA PHE A 178 6.81 -1.06 5.19
C PHE A 178 5.76 -0.78 6.25
N GLU A 179 6.11 0.04 7.20
CA GLU A 179 5.24 0.44 8.29
C GLU A 179 5.04 1.95 8.27
N ILE A 180 3.81 2.39 8.57
CA ILE A 180 3.49 3.81 8.76
C ILE A 180 3.11 4.01 10.22
N ASN A 181 3.84 4.92 10.88
CA ASN A 181 3.69 5.25 12.28
C ASN A 181 3.52 6.77 12.42
N GLY A 182 2.26 7.23 12.44
CA GLY A 182 1.95 8.65 12.36
C GLY A 182 2.44 9.26 11.04
N GLU A 183 3.48 10.09 11.08
CA GLU A 183 4.10 10.72 9.89
C GLU A 183 5.33 9.96 9.37
N LYS A 184 5.77 8.92 10.09
CA LYS A 184 7.00 8.21 9.78
C LYS A 184 6.74 6.98 8.93
N ILE A 185 7.60 6.77 7.95
CA ILE A 185 7.69 5.57 7.14
C ILE A 185 8.90 4.79 7.66
N GLU A 186 8.66 3.59 8.18
CA GLU A 186 9.66 2.79 8.88
C GLU A 186 9.71 1.38 8.29
N ASN A 187 10.80 0.66 8.51
CA ASN A 187 10.96 -0.76 8.17
C ASN A 187 10.64 -1.08 6.70
N LEU A 188 11.07 -0.20 5.77
CA LEU A 188 10.90 -0.43 4.34
C LEU A 188 11.84 -1.54 3.87
N GLU A 189 11.25 -2.61 3.35
CA GLU A 189 11.95 -3.80 2.90
C GLU A 189 11.46 -4.27 1.53
N VAL A 190 12.39 -4.84 0.77
CA VAL A 190 12.11 -5.55 -0.47
C VAL A 190 11.81 -7.01 -0.16
N ILE A 191 10.70 -7.52 -0.71
CA ILE A 191 10.36 -8.94 -0.68
C ILE A 191 10.70 -9.51 -2.05
N GLU A 192 11.67 -10.42 -2.11
CA GLU A 192 11.98 -11.19 -3.31
C GLU A 192 11.12 -12.47 -3.32
N LEU A 193 10.20 -12.55 -4.28
CA LEU A 193 9.29 -13.71 -4.44
C LEU A 193 9.92 -14.87 -5.20
N GLY A 194 11.17 -14.71 -5.65
CA GLY A 194 11.86 -15.68 -6.48
C GLY A 194 11.80 -15.36 -7.98
N LEU A 195 12.43 -16.20 -8.79
CA LEU A 195 12.41 -16.07 -10.24
C LEU A 195 10.98 -16.28 -10.77
N LYS A 196 10.67 -15.66 -11.91
CA LYS A 196 9.37 -15.79 -12.55
C LYS A 196 9.17 -17.16 -13.22
#